data_c41b2ef67fceda93262af14a7c3d8b26
#
_entry.id   c41b2ef67fceda93262af14a7c3d8b26
#
_cell.length_a   1.000
_cell.length_b   1.000
_cell.length_c   1.000
_cell.angle_alpha   90.00
_cell.angle_beta   90.00
_cell.angle_gamma   90.00
#
_symmetry.space_group_name_H-M   'P 1'
#
loop_
_entity.id
_entity.type
_entity.pdbx_description
1 polymer ?
#
loop_
_entity_poly.entity_id
_entity_poly.type
_entity_poly.pdbx_seq_one_letter_code
_entity_poly.pdbx_strand_id
1 'polypeptide(L)'
;MRPHRVLCLFIALCFWMNTDRLKNLSQLAILCLKLGSTGVGGFLVVLAMMEYEVVTRKKWLTKQKFLDIIGASNLVPGPSSVEVTIHVGYLYGGWLGFVISGICLIFPAALIKTAFAWAYTQFGALPEIASFLDGVKPVVLAVMLLAVTKLGKTAINNWRLLIIGIFVCTANFFGVSEIILLLVGGAIGMLLIGFHQELSPEESGVEQSANTKFQIPKAVFFLLITIAILFFIDANYSPSLSLGKLSIFFLKVASLLYGSGYVLIAFLQGELVDDFGWLTQQQLLDAIAIAQITPGPLLSSATFIGYLLLGIPGAIVATVSIFLPSFLFSAALISVVSQLRSFRWTSAFLDAVNTSSIALMAAVIVKLSQSVLIYWQSWVILLITFMISFRWKVNVIYLILGGAIVAWILFKF
;
A
#
# COMPACT_ATOMS: atom_id res chain seq x y z
N MET A 1 15.81 -19.55 -28.91
CA MET A 1 14.65 -18.80 -29.44
C MET A 1 15.16 -17.65 -30.31
N ARG A 2 14.75 -17.55 -31.55
CA ARG A 2 15.33 -16.59 -32.53
C ARG A 2 14.82 -15.18 -32.25
N PRO A 3 15.68 -14.14 -32.08
CA PRO A 3 15.30 -12.76 -31.75
C PRO A 3 14.36 -12.12 -32.80
N HIS A 4 14.37 -12.61 -34.03
CA HIS A 4 13.50 -12.12 -35.10
C HIS A 4 11.98 -12.35 -34.87
N ARG A 5 11.56 -13.36 -34.09
CA ARG A 5 10.13 -13.60 -33.83
C ARG A 5 9.56 -12.59 -32.81
N VAL A 6 10.35 -12.14 -31.84
CA VAL A 6 9.92 -11.14 -30.87
C VAL A 6 9.78 -9.77 -31.53
N LEU A 7 10.72 -9.43 -32.42
CA LEU A 7 10.69 -8.17 -33.19
C LEU A 7 9.51 -8.14 -34.17
N CYS A 8 9.23 -9.25 -34.89
CA CYS A 8 8.07 -9.34 -35.77
C CYS A 8 6.74 -9.28 -35.02
N LEU A 9 6.64 -9.86 -33.81
CA LEU A 9 5.46 -9.74 -32.95
C LEU A 9 5.24 -8.30 -32.46
N PHE A 10 6.33 -7.61 -32.12
CA PHE A 10 6.27 -6.21 -31.71
C PHE A 10 5.89 -5.29 -32.88
N ILE A 11 6.43 -5.52 -34.07
CA ILE A 11 6.10 -4.77 -35.30
C ILE A 11 4.67 -5.10 -35.75
N ALA A 12 4.22 -6.34 -35.67
CA ALA A 12 2.85 -6.72 -36.00
C ALA A 12 1.84 -6.14 -35.01
N LEU A 13 2.16 -6.08 -33.72
CA LEU A 13 1.36 -5.39 -32.69
C LEU A 13 1.29 -3.88 -32.94
N CYS A 14 2.40 -3.24 -33.34
CA CYS A 14 2.41 -1.82 -33.69
C CYS A 14 1.62 -1.52 -34.99
N PHE A 15 1.65 -2.43 -35.97
CA PHE A 15 0.95 -2.25 -37.26
C PHE A 15 -0.57 -2.49 -37.14
N TRP A 16 -1.02 -3.26 -36.14
CA TRP A 16 -2.45 -3.54 -35.90
C TRP A 16 -3.10 -2.51 -34.98
N MET A 17 -2.33 -1.58 -34.41
CA MET A 17 -2.86 -0.51 -33.56
C MET A 17 -3.18 0.72 -34.40
N ASN A 18 -4.48 1.05 -34.45
CA ASN A 18 -4.99 2.30 -35.02
C ASN A 18 -4.24 3.51 -34.39
N THR A 19 -3.82 4.49 -35.18
CA THR A 19 -3.05 5.67 -34.75
C THR A 19 -3.66 6.40 -33.55
N ASP A 20 -4.98 6.43 -33.45
CA ASP A 20 -5.70 7.01 -32.31
C ASP A 20 -5.51 6.23 -31.01
N ARG A 21 -5.43 4.91 -31.09
CA ARG A 21 -5.19 4.04 -29.94
C ARG A 21 -3.77 4.21 -29.38
N LEU A 22 -2.78 4.33 -30.26
CA LEU A 22 -1.39 4.62 -29.88
C LEU A 22 -1.28 5.99 -29.18
N LYS A 23 -1.96 6.99 -29.73
CA LYS A 23 -2.00 8.33 -29.13
C LYS A 23 -2.63 8.32 -27.73
N ASN A 24 -3.71 7.59 -27.55
CA ASN A 24 -4.36 7.45 -26.25
C ASN A 24 -3.46 6.74 -25.23
N LEU A 25 -2.80 5.65 -25.61
CA LEU A 25 -1.87 4.91 -24.74
C LEU A 25 -0.64 5.75 -24.37
N SER A 26 -0.10 6.54 -25.30
CA SER A 26 1.02 7.43 -25.00
C SER A 26 0.63 8.55 -24.03
N GLN A 27 -0.56 9.14 -24.18
CA GLN A 27 -1.09 10.13 -23.23
C GLN A 27 -1.29 9.55 -21.83
N LEU A 28 -1.78 8.30 -21.75
CA LEU A 28 -1.93 7.58 -20.50
C LEU A 28 -0.59 7.29 -19.85
N ALA A 29 0.38 6.80 -20.62
CA ALA A 29 1.73 6.52 -20.14
C ALA A 29 2.42 7.77 -19.58
N ILE A 30 2.39 8.89 -20.31
CA ILE A 30 2.95 10.17 -19.86
C ILE A 30 2.27 10.65 -18.57
N LEU A 31 0.94 10.52 -18.48
CA LEU A 31 0.21 10.87 -17.27
C LEU A 31 0.67 10.02 -16.08
N CYS A 32 0.75 8.70 -16.23
CA CYS A 32 1.14 7.80 -15.15
C CYS A 32 2.60 7.97 -14.76
N LEU A 33 3.52 8.20 -15.71
CA LEU A 33 4.92 8.55 -15.42
C LEU A 33 5.01 9.86 -14.61
N LYS A 34 4.23 10.88 -14.98
CA LYS A 34 4.16 12.14 -14.23
C LYS A 34 3.68 11.88 -12.80
N LEU A 35 2.60 11.13 -12.62
CA LEU A 35 2.07 10.81 -11.28
C LEU A 35 3.06 10.03 -10.43
N GLY A 36 3.74 9.02 -11.03
CA GLY A 36 4.75 8.21 -10.34
C GLY A 36 6.01 9.00 -9.96
N SER A 37 6.37 10.02 -10.73
CA SER A 37 7.56 10.85 -10.47
C SER A 37 7.30 12.08 -9.60
N THR A 38 6.05 12.57 -9.51
CA THR A 38 5.72 13.81 -8.79
C THR A 38 4.76 13.61 -7.63
N GLY A 39 4.12 12.43 -7.52
CA GLY A 39 3.15 12.13 -6.48
C GLY A 39 3.78 11.88 -5.11
N VAL A 40 4.28 12.93 -4.45
CA VAL A 40 4.86 12.84 -3.10
C VAL A 40 3.78 13.15 -2.07
N GLY A 41 3.71 12.36 -1.00
CA GLY A 41 2.73 12.52 0.08
C GLY A 41 1.69 11.40 0.15
N GLY A 42 1.99 10.25 -0.45
CA GLY A 42 1.21 9.03 -0.30
C GLY A 42 0.01 8.93 -1.27
N PHE A 43 -0.85 7.92 -1.04
CA PHE A 43 -1.88 7.52 -1.98
C PHE A 43 -2.94 8.61 -2.24
N LEU A 44 -3.30 9.41 -1.23
CA LEU A 44 -4.29 10.48 -1.38
C LEU A 44 -3.86 11.56 -2.37
N VAL A 45 -2.56 11.89 -2.40
CA VAL A 45 -2.02 12.87 -3.33
C VAL A 45 -2.07 12.33 -4.76
N VAL A 46 -1.67 11.07 -4.96
CA VAL A 46 -1.74 10.42 -6.28
C VAL A 46 -3.20 10.36 -6.77
N LEU A 47 -4.16 10.00 -5.90
CA LEU A 47 -5.58 9.97 -6.24
C LEU A 47 -6.12 11.35 -6.59
N ALA A 48 -5.80 12.38 -5.81
CA ALA A 48 -6.24 13.76 -6.08
C ALA A 48 -5.67 14.30 -7.39
N MET A 49 -4.39 14.01 -7.67
CA MET A 49 -3.76 14.38 -8.95
C MET A 49 -4.39 13.61 -10.12
N MET A 50 -4.71 12.32 -9.94
CA MET A 50 -5.39 11.51 -10.94
C MET A 50 -6.80 12.07 -11.21
N GLU A 51 -7.59 12.35 -10.16
CA GLU A 51 -8.92 12.96 -10.29
C GLU A 51 -8.85 14.26 -11.10
N TYR A 52 -7.96 15.15 -10.73
CA TYR A 52 -7.78 16.41 -11.43
C TYR A 52 -7.46 16.22 -12.92
N GLU A 53 -6.53 15.33 -13.25
CA GLU A 53 -6.11 15.10 -14.64
C GLU A 53 -7.19 14.38 -15.46
N VAL A 54 -7.84 13.33 -14.94
CA VAL A 54 -8.76 12.51 -15.73
C VAL A 54 -10.20 13.01 -15.72
N VAL A 55 -10.66 13.69 -14.65
CA VAL A 55 -12.02 14.21 -14.52
C VAL A 55 -12.08 15.68 -14.93
N THR A 56 -11.20 16.54 -14.35
CA THR A 56 -11.29 18.00 -14.53
C THR A 56 -10.60 18.44 -15.81
N ARG A 57 -9.35 18.03 -16.05
CA ARG A 57 -8.52 18.55 -17.14
C ARG A 57 -8.79 17.85 -18.47
N LYS A 58 -8.71 16.53 -18.49
CA LYS A 58 -8.84 15.74 -19.72
C LYS A 58 -10.26 15.25 -19.98
N LYS A 59 -11.13 15.25 -18.97
CA LYS A 59 -12.54 14.84 -19.05
C LYS A 59 -12.71 13.40 -19.64
N TRP A 60 -11.77 12.50 -19.31
CA TRP A 60 -11.85 11.10 -19.73
C TRP A 60 -12.96 10.34 -19.01
N LEU A 61 -13.20 10.72 -17.73
CA LEU A 61 -14.21 10.10 -16.87
C LEU A 61 -15.08 11.17 -16.20
N THR A 62 -16.32 10.81 -15.89
CA THR A 62 -17.16 11.60 -15.00
C THR A 62 -16.70 11.43 -13.56
N LYS A 63 -16.98 12.44 -12.70
CA LYS A 63 -16.65 12.39 -11.28
C LYS A 63 -17.27 11.17 -10.60
N GLN A 64 -18.54 10.86 -10.93
CA GLN A 64 -19.23 9.69 -10.37
C GLN A 64 -18.51 8.40 -10.72
N LYS A 65 -18.14 8.20 -11.99
CA LYS A 65 -17.44 6.98 -12.43
C LYS A 65 -16.06 6.85 -11.79
N PHE A 66 -15.37 7.95 -11.54
CA PHE A 66 -14.09 7.96 -10.82
C PHE A 66 -14.27 7.54 -9.35
N LEU A 67 -15.31 8.05 -8.67
CA LEU A 67 -15.65 7.65 -7.30
C LEU A 67 -16.05 6.17 -7.22
N ASP A 68 -16.78 5.65 -8.22
CA ASP A 68 -17.14 4.23 -8.30
C ASP A 68 -15.89 3.34 -8.41
N ILE A 69 -14.86 3.78 -9.18
CA ILE A 69 -13.59 3.08 -9.28
C ILE A 69 -12.87 3.07 -7.92
N ILE A 70 -12.81 4.21 -7.22
CA ILE A 70 -12.21 4.26 -5.87
C ILE A 70 -12.95 3.31 -4.93
N GLY A 71 -14.28 3.33 -4.95
CA GLY A 71 -15.09 2.44 -4.12
C GLY A 71 -14.86 0.97 -4.43
N ALA A 72 -14.66 0.64 -5.70
CA ALA A 72 -14.33 -0.72 -6.13
C ALA A 72 -12.93 -1.15 -5.69
N SER A 73 -11.93 -0.27 -5.87
CA SER A 73 -10.54 -0.56 -5.49
C SER A 73 -10.38 -0.82 -3.98
N ASN A 74 -11.22 -0.22 -3.14
CA ASN A 74 -11.21 -0.49 -1.69
C ASN A 74 -11.66 -1.93 -1.31
N LEU A 75 -12.18 -2.71 -2.25
CA LEU A 75 -12.55 -4.12 -2.04
C LEU A 75 -11.39 -5.08 -2.31
N VAL A 76 -10.29 -4.60 -2.83
CA VAL A 76 -9.13 -5.38 -3.27
C VAL A 76 -7.99 -5.16 -2.27
N PRO A 77 -7.25 -6.21 -1.91
CA PRO A 77 -5.99 -6.02 -1.21
C PRO A 77 -4.95 -5.39 -2.13
N GLY A 78 -4.30 -4.34 -1.64
CA GLY A 78 -3.23 -3.64 -2.37
C GLY A 78 -3.24 -2.13 -2.19
N PRO A 79 -2.33 -1.41 -2.86
CA PRO A 79 -2.28 0.05 -2.81
C PRO A 79 -3.37 0.68 -3.67
N SER A 80 -4.42 1.20 -3.07
CA SER A 80 -5.58 1.79 -3.78
C SER A 80 -5.20 2.79 -4.88
N SER A 81 -4.08 3.51 -4.75
CA SER A 81 -3.59 4.42 -5.80
C SER A 81 -3.18 3.70 -7.07
N VAL A 82 -2.54 2.52 -6.96
CA VAL A 82 -2.15 1.71 -8.11
C VAL A 82 -3.38 1.08 -8.73
N GLU A 83 -4.27 0.54 -7.92
CA GLU A 83 -5.51 -0.11 -8.37
C GLU A 83 -6.42 0.85 -9.11
N VAL A 84 -6.67 2.06 -8.58
CA VAL A 84 -7.42 3.10 -9.28
C VAL A 84 -6.75 3.46 -10.60
N THR A 85 -5.41 3.59 -10.60
CA THR A 85 -4.66 3.96 -11.81
C THR A 85 -4.79 2.88 -12.90
N ILE A 86 -4.65 1.61 -12.55
CA ILE A 86 -4.77 0.52 -13.53
C ILE A 86 -6.21 0.34 -14.02
N HIS A 87 -7.23 0.57 -13.17
CA HIS A 87 -8.64 0.57 -13.59
C HIS A 87 -8.95 1.72 -14.56
N VAL A 88 -8.48 2.95 -14.27
CA VAL A 88 -8.57 4.08 -15.19
C VAL A 88 -7.89 3.75 -16.51
N GLY A 89 -6.69 3.13 -16.44
CA GLY A 89 -5.95 2.65 -17.59
C GLY A 89 -6.72 1.64 -18.43
N TYR A 90 -7.41 0.69 -17.78
CA TYR A 90 -8.27 -0.28 -18.44
C TYR A 90 -9.46 0.39 -19.17
N LEU A 91 -10.14 1.31 -18.51
CA LEU A 91 -11.29 2.01 -19.11
C LEU A 91 -10.90 2.86 -20.32
N TYR A 92 -9.69 3.42 -20.32
CA TYR A 92 -9.21 4.32 -21.36
C TYR A 92 -8.49 3.59 -22.52
N GLY A 93 -7.73 2.52 -22.24
CA GLY A 93 -6.87 1.82 -23.19
C GLY A 93 -7.04 0.30 -23.24
N GLY A 94 -8.08 -0.27 -22.58
CA GLY A 94 -8.28 -1.71 -22.48
C GLY A 94 -7.15 -2.40 -21.70
N TRP A 95 -6.89 -3.68 -21.97
CA TRP A 95 -5.86 -4.46 -21.29
C TRP A 95 -4.44 -3.90 -21.46
N LEU A 96 -4.12 -3.29 -22.60
CA LEU A 96 -2.85 -2.59 -22.79
C LEU A 96 -2.76 -1.35 -21.90
N GLY A 97 -3.84 -0.57 -21.79
CA GLY A 97 -3.91 0.57 -20.88
C GLY A 97 -3.78 0.15 -19.42
N PHE A 98 -4.37 -0.98 -19.02
CA PHE A 98 -4.23 -1.59 -17.70
C PHE A 98 -2.76 -1.82 -17.33
N VAL A 99 -2.01 -2.52 -18.19
CA VAL A 99 -0.60 -2.86 -17.93
C VAL A 99 0.29 -1.62 -17.98
N ILE A 100 0.13 -0.78 -19.01
CA ILE A 100 0.96 0.43 -19.21
C ILE A 100 0.79 1.41 -18.06
N SER A 101 -0.45 1.65 -17.60
CA SER A 101 -0.70 2.62 -16.53
C SER A 101 -0.05 2.21 -15.22
N GLY A 102 -0.13 0.94 -14.85
CA GLY A 102 0.49 0.44 -13.63
C GLY A 102 2.02 0.46 -13.70
N ILE A 103 2.61 -0.04 -14.80
CA ILE A 103 4.07 -0.02 -14.99
C ILE A 103 4.60 1.42 -14.98
N CYS A 104 3.97 2.32 -15.73
CA CYS A 104 4.38 3.72 -15.81
C CYS A 104 4.22 4.48 -14.48
N LEU A 105 3.30 4.09 -13.61
CA LEU A 105 3.18 4.66 -12.26
C LEU A 105 4.28 4.16 -11.33
N ILE A 106 4.59 2.85 -11.38
CA ILE A 106 5.51 2.18 -10.45
C ILE A 106 6.96 2.43 -10.83
N PHE A 107 7.29 2.39 -12.12
CA PHE A 107 8.67 2.43 -12.62
C PHE A 107 9.50 3.64 -12.15
N PRO A 108 9.04 4.91 -12.29
CA PRO A 108 9.82 6.05 -11.82
C PRO A 108 10.02 6.03 -10.30
N ALA A 109 9.00 5.62 -9.54
CA ALA A 109 9.11 5.48 -8.09
C ALA A 109 10.15 4.41 -7.69
N ALA A 110 10.16 3.27 -8.38
CA ALA A 110 11.14 2.21 -8.15
C ALA A 110 12.56 2.65 -8.48
N LEU A 111 12.77 3.35 -9.61
CA LEU A 111 14.07 3.90 -9.97
C LEU A 111 14.60 4.90 -8.93
N ILE A 112 13.78 5.85 -8.51
CA ILE A 112 14.15 6.85 -7.51
C ILE A 112 14.52 6.16 -6.20
N LYS A 113 13.71 5.20 -5.72
CA LYS A 113 13.99 4.46 -4.48
C LYS A 113 15.21 3.57 -4.57
N THR A 114 15.48 2.97 -5.72
CA THR A 114 16.73 2.23 -5.96
C THR A 114 17.94 3.17 -5.87
N ALA A 115 17.86 4.36 -6.46
CA ALA A 115 18.94 5.35 -6.37
C ALA A 115 19.18 5.83 -4.93
N PHE A 116 18.09 6.08 -4.17
CA PHE A 116 18.20 6.42 -2.74
C PHE A 116 18.75 5.25 -1.91
N ALA A 117 18.39 4.01 -2.21
CA ALA A 117 18.91 2.83 -1.53
C ALA A 117 20.40 2.65 -1.81
N TRP A 118 20.82 2.85 -3.04
CA TRP A 118 22.24 2.88 -3.41
C TRP A 118 22.99 3.98 -2.64
N ALA A 119 22.47 5.21 -2.65
CA ALA A 119 23.09 6.32 -1.91
C ALA A 119 23.15 6.03 -0.40
N TYR A 120 22.09 5.44 0.18
CA TYR A 120 22.04 5.04 1.57
C TYR A 120 23.10 3.99 1.90
N THR A 121 23.31 2.98 1.06
CA THR A 121 24.34 1.95 1.27
C THR A 121 25.76 2.51 1.15
N GLN A 122 25.98 3.54 0.34
CA GLN A 122 27.31 4.15 0.18
C GLN A 122 27.61 5.21 1.24
N PHE A 123 26.64 6.02 1.61
CA PHE A 123 26.83 7.24 2.39
C PHE A 123 26.05 7.26 3.72
N GLY A 124 25.14 6.31 3.95
CA GLY A 124 24.24 6.32 5.13
C GLY A 124 24.98 6.23 6.47
N ALA A 125 26.20 5.70 6.50
CA ALA A 125 27.03 5.64 7.69
C ALA A 125 27.76 6.98 8.00
N LEU A 126 27.68 7.98 7.13
CA LEU A 126 28.27 9.31 7.41
C LEU A 126 27.51 9.98 8.54
N PRO A 127 28.22 10.59 9.54
CA PRO A 127 27.57 11.20 10.71
C PRO A 127 26.53 12.27 10.36
N GLU A 128 26.75 13.03 9.29
CA GLU A 128 25.85 14.08 8.84
C GLU A 128 24.54 13.51 8.31
N ILE A 129 24.62 12.40 7.57
CA ILE A 129 23.43 11.73 7.00
C ILE A 129 22.68 10.98 8.09
N ALA A 130 23.40 10.30 8.98
CA ALA A 130 22.79 9.62 10.12
C ALA A 130 22.04 10.63 11.02
N SER A 131 22.64 11.77 11.35
CA SER A 131 22.00 12.82 12.11
C SER A 131 20.76 13.40 11.42
N PHE A 132 20.82 13.58 10.09
CA PHE A 132 19.65 14.01 9.31
C PHE A 132 18.52 13.00 9.39
N LEU A 133 18.81 11.70 9.19
CA LEU A 133 17.82 10.62 9.26
C LEU A 133 17.24 10.50 10.67
N ASP A 134 18.03 10.64 11.71
CA ASP A 134 17.57 10.62 13.11
C ASP A 134 16.59 11.76 13.39
N GLY A 135 16.82 12.94 12.81
CA GLY A 135 15.89 14.06 12.88
C GLY A 135 14.59 13.86 12.13
N VAL A 136 14.60 13.07 11.06
CA VAL A 136 13.40 12.78 10.27
C VAL A 136 12.50 11.73 10.94
N LYS A 137 13.02 10.80 11.74
CA LYS A 137 12.26 9.73 12.39
C LYS A 137 11.08 10.19 13.24
N PRO A 138 11.21 11.20 14.14
CA PRO A 138 10.07 11.70 14.89
C PRO A 138 8.97 12.31 14.00
N VAL A 139 9.37 12.93 12.88
CA VAL A 139 8.42 13.46 11.88
C VAL A 139 7.63 12.33 11.22
N VAL A 140 8.31 11.25 10.84
CA VAL A 140 7.68 10.07 10.26
C VAL A 140 6.68 9.45 11.23
N LEU A 141 7.03 9.32 12.50
CA LEU A 141 6.10 8.86 13.53
C LEU A 141 4.87 9.77 13.66
N ALA A 142 5.05 11.09 13.62
CA ALA A 142 3.94 12.04 13.65
C ALA A 142 3.01 11.89 12.44
N VAL A 143 3.58 11.68 11.24
CA VAL A 143 2.80 11.43 10.01
C VAL A 143 2.05 10.10 10.09
N MET A 144 2.68 9.04 10.60
CA MET A 144 2.03 7.74 10.81
C MET A 144 0.88 7.87 11.84
N LEU A 145 1.09 8.56 12.94
CA LEU A 145 0.07 8.81 13.96
C LEU A 145 -1.12 9.58 13.38
N LEU A 146 -0.85 10.60 12.55
CA LEU A 146 -1.89 11.34 11.83
C LEU A 146 -2.66 10.42 10.86
N ALA A 147 -1.98 9.52 10.17
CA ALA A 147 -2.62 8.56 9.27
C ALA A 147 -3.55 7.62 10.07
N VAL A 148 -3.09 7.06 11.19
CA VAL A 148 -3.92 6.21 12.08
C VAL A 148 -5.14 6.98 12.59
N THR A 149 -4.98 8.23 13.03
CA THR A 149 -6.12 9.01 13.53
C THR A 149 -7.14 9.34 12.44
N LYS A 150 -6.71 9.63 11.23
CA LYS A 150 -7.61 9.90 10.09
C LYS A 150 -8.30 8.63 9.58
N LEU A 151 -7.53 7.56 9.36
CA LEU A 151 -8.06 6.29 8.88
C LEU A 151 -8.93 5.61 9.93
N GLY A 152 -8.57 5.69 11.21
CA GLY A 152 -9.34 5.17 12.31
C GLY A 152 -10.74 5.78 12.41
N LYS A 153 -10.85 7.10 12.21
CA LYS A 153 -12.16 7.79 12.18
C LYS A 153 -13.08 7.32 11.06
N THR A 154 -12.54 6.88 9.94
CA THR A 154 -13.33 6.38 8.81
C THR A 154 -13.60 4.88 8.89
N ALA A 155 -12.68 4.10 9.44
CA ALA A 155 -12.83 2.65 9.55
C ALA A 155 -13.63 2.22 10.78
N ILE A 156 -13.46 2.92 11.91
CA ILE A 156 -14.14 2.58 13.18
C ILE A 156 -15.43 3.40 13.28
N ASN A 157 -16.45 2.96 12.58
CA ASN A 157 -17.78 3.58 12.57
C ASN A 157 -18.76 2.92 13.55
N ASN A 158 -18.38 1.81 14.18
CA ASN A 158 -19.20 1.05 15.13
C ASN A 158 -18.35 0.60 16.34
N TRP A 159 -18.94 0.58 17.54
CA TRP A 159 -18.27 0.14 18.77
C TRP A 159 -17.73 -1.30 18.70
N ARG A 160 -18.35 -2.18 17.88
CA ARG A 160 -17.90 -3.56 17.65
C ARG A 160 -16.56 -3.59 16.93
N LEU A 161 -16.39 -2.73 15.91
CA LEU A 161 -15.11 -2.56 15.22
C LEU A 161 -14.05 -2.00 16.16
N LEU A 162 -14.43 -1.10 17.08
CA LEU A 162 -13.51 -0.61 18.10
C LEU A 162 -12.99 -1.73 19.00
N ILE A 163 -13.87 -2.64 19.46
CA ILE A 163 -13.46 -3.81 20.25
C ILE A 163 -12.51 -4.71 19.49
N ILE A 164 -12.79 -4.99 18.20
CA ILE A 164 -11.90 -5.77 17.35
C ILE A 164 -10.54 -5.07 17.23
N GLY A 165 -10.51 -3.76 17.01
CA GLY A 165 -9.27 -2.98 16.95
C GLY A 165 -8.47 -3.05 18.25
N ILE A 166 -9.11 -2.88 19.40
CA ILE A 166 -8.45 -3.02 20.72
C ILE A 166 -7.91 -4.43 20.91
N PHE A 167 -8.69 -5.46 20.59
CA PHE A 167 -8.27 -6.86 20.67
C PHE A 167 -7.03 -7.13 19.80
N VAL A 168 -7.06 -6.72 18.53
CA VAL A 168 -5.94 -6.90 17.59
C VAL A 168 -4.70 -6.14 18.08
N CYS A 169 -4.86 -4.88 18.51
CA CYS A 169 -3.75 -4.08 19.03
C CYS A 169 -3.11 -4.73 20.25
N THR A 170 -3.91 -5.17 21.21
CA THR A 170 -3.39 -5.81 22.44
C THR A 170 -2.75 -7.17 22.14
N ALA A 171 -3.38 -8.01 21.33
CA ALA A 171 -2.85 -9.32 20.99
C ALA A 171 -1.51 -9.24 20.21
N ASN A 172 -1.28 -8.19 19.43
CA ASN A 172 0.02 -7.96 18.78
C ASN A 172 1.15 -7.69 19.79
N PHE A 173 0.88 -7.03 20.93
CA PHE A 173 1.87 -6.86 21.98
C PHE A 173 2.26 -8.18 22.68
N PHE A 174 1.40 -9.20 22.63
CA PHE A 174 1.71 -10.54 23.10
C PHE A 174 2.45 -11.41 22.08
N GLY A 175 2.90 -10.83 20.96
CA GLY A 175 3.69 -11.53 19.94
C GLY A 175 2.88 -12.39 18.98
N VAL A 176 1.55 -12.17 18.87
CA VAL A 176 0.75 -12.86 17.86
C VAL A 176 1.03 -12.25 16.50
N SER A 177 1.30 -13.09 15.49
CA SER A 177 1.60 -12.69 14.12
C SER A 177 0.52 -11.77 13.53
N GLU A 178 0.94 -10.71 12.83
CA GLU A 178 0.10 -9.70 12.18
C GLU A 178 -0.93 -10.34 11.23
N ILE A 179 -0.50 -11.37 10.51
CA ILE A 179 -1.34 -12.10 9.54
C ILE A 179 -2.49 -12.82 10.25
N ILE A 180 -2.17 -13.53 11.33
CA ILE A 180 -3.18 -14.23 12.12
C ILE A 180 -4.18 -13.24 12.69
N LEU A 181 -3.71 -12.12 13.24
CA LEU A 181 -4.54 -11.07 13.82
C LEU A 181 -5.46 -10.41 12.79
N LEU A 182 -4.96 -10.21 11.58
CA LEU A 182 -5.75 -9.64 10.48
C LEU A 182 -6.87 -10.59 10.05
N LEU A 183 -6.57 -11.87 9.89
CA LEU A 183 -7.56 -12.89 9.49
C LEU A 183 -8.57 -13.18 10.61
N VAL A 184 -8.12 -13.31 11.86
CA VAL A 184 -8.96 -13.53 13.03
C VAL A 184 -9.86 -12.30 13.27
N GLY A 185 -9.31 -11.09 13.20
CA GLY A 185 -10.09 -9.86 13.30
C GLY A 185 -11.18 -9.76 12.22
N GLY A 186 -10.84 -10.12 10.97
CA GLY A 186 -11.80 -10.21 9.87
C GLY A 186 -12.91 -11.26 10.14
N ALA A 187 -12.53 -12.44 10.59
CA ALA A 187 -13.49 -13.51 10.92
C ALA A 187 -14.43 -13.13 12.09
N ILE A 188 -13.88 -12.53 13.15
CA ILE A 188 -14.67 -12.02 14.28
C ILE A 188 -15.64 -10.94 13.80
N GLY A 189 -15.19 -10.00 12.95
CA GLY A 189 -16.07 -8.97 12.41
C GLY A 189 -17.18 -9.52 11.52
N MET A 190 -16.85 -10.50 10.69
CA MET A 190 -17.84 -11.22 9.88
C MET A 190 -18.93 -11.85 10.76
N LEU A 191 -18.55 -12.48 11.87
CA LEU A 191 -19.49 -13.09 12.81
C LEU A 191 -20.28 -12.03 13.59
N LEU A 192 -19.65 -11.05 14.22
CA LEU A 192 -20.29 -10.07 15.10
C LEU A 192 -21.16 -9.05 14.36
N ILE A 193 -20.80 -8.69 13.13
CA ILE A 193 -21.49 -7.68 12.35
C ILE A 193 -22.46 -8.34 11.36
N GLY A 194 -22.01 -9.41 10.68
CA GLY A 194 -22.82 -10.15 9.72
C GLY A 194 -24.11 -10.71 10.33
N PHE A 195 -24.06 -11.34 11.53
CA PHE A 195 -25.26 -11.86 12.21
C PHE A 195 -26.23 -10.78 12.71
N HIS A 196 -25.74 -9.60 13.10
CA HIS A 196 -26.59 -8.58 13.72
C HIS A 196 -27.35 -7.73 12.69
N GLN A 197 -26.85 -7.61 11.46
CA GLN A 197 -27.56 -6.91 10.38
C GLN A 197 -28.78 -7.69 9.85
N GLU A 198 -28.90 -8.98 10.18
CA GLU A 198 -30.11 -9.75 9.89
C GLU A 198 -31.30 -9.33 10.75
N LEU A 199 -31.07 -8.67 11.91
CA LEU A 199 -32.09 -8.26 12.86
C LEU A 199 -32.63 -6.82 12.67
N SER A 200 -32.08 -6.04 11.72
CA SER A 200 -32.50 -4.66 11.45
C SER A 200 -32.73 -4.46 9.96
N PRO A 201 -33.94 -4.61 9.43
CA PRO A 201 -34.22 -4.50 7.99
C PRO A 201 -34.34 -3.08 7.44
N GLU A 202 -34.01 -2.03 8.18
CA GLU A 202 -34.22 -0.65 7.77
C GLU A 202 -32.89 0.04 7.39
N GLU A 203 -32.88 0.63 6.18
CA GLU A 203 -31.90 1.53 5.56
C GLU A 203 -30.83 0.92 4.64
N SER A 204 -31.23 0.16 3.64
CA SER A 204 -30.43 0.09 2.41
C SER A 204 -31.34 0.00 1.19
N GLY A 205 -31.59 1.17 0.56
CA GLY A 205 -32.36 1.30 -0.69
C GLY A 205 -31.60 0.75 -1.91
N VAL A 206 -31.15 -0.50 -1.83
CA VAL A 206 -30.68 -1.29 -2.95
C VAL A 206 -31.61 -2.50 -3.05
N GLU A 207 -32.47 -2.51 -4.07
CA GLU A 207 -33.33 -3.65 -4.40
C GLU A 207 -32.49 -4.93 -4.41
N GLN A 208 -32.79 -5.81 -3.44
CA GLN A 208 -32.22 -7.15 -3.37
C GLN A 208 -32.79 -7.96 -4.54
N SER A 209 -32.02 -8.11 -5.59
CA SER A 209 -32.24 -9.20 -6.53
C SER A 209 -31.90 -10.53 -5.83
N ALA A 210 -32.88 -11.04 -5.08
CA ALA A 210 -32.84 -12.38 -4.50
C ALA A 210 -32.92 -13.39 -5.65
N ASN A 211 -31.81 -13.98 -6.02
CA ASN A 211 -31.64 -15.25 -6.73
C ASN A 211 -30.42 -15.24 -7.69
N THR A 212 -29.27 -14.77 -7.26
CA THR A 212 -28.04 -15.14 -7.95
C THR A 212 -27.38 -16.29 -7.19
N LYS A 213 -27.43 -17.49 -7.77
CA LYS A 213 -26.61 -18.63 -7.32
C LYS A 213 -25.16 -18.15 -7.21
N PHE A 214 -24.62 -18.21 -5.99
CA PHE A 214 -23.24 -17.88 -5.69
C PHE A 214 -22.32 -18.79 -6.49
N GLN A 215 -21.89 -18.35 -7.66
CA GLN A 215 -20.79 -18.98 -8.40
C GLN A 215 -19.54 -18.16 -8.09
N ILE A 216 -18.70 -18.67 -7.20
CA ILE A 216 -17.35 -18.11 -7.00
C ILE A 216 -16.68 -18.12 -8.39
N PRO A 217 -16.31 -16.97 -8.96
CA PRO A 217 -15.58 -16.95 -10.22
C PRO A 217 -14.33 -17.82 -10.06
N LYS A 218 -14.06 -18.68 -11.05
CA LYS A 218 -12.88 -19.56 -11.01
C LYS A 218 -11.60 -18.78 -10.68
N ALA A 219 -11.50 -17.52 -11.13
CA ALA A 219 -10.39 -16.63 -10.80
C ALA A 219 -10.23 -16.37 -9.28
N VAL A 220 -11.33 -16.13 -8.54
CA VAL A 220 -11.30 -15.93 -7.08
C VAL A 220 -10.92 -17.23 -6.35
N PHE A 221 -11.40 -18.37 -6.85
CA PHE A 221 -11.03 -19.67 -6.29
C PHE A 221 -9.53 -19.98 -6.51
N PHE A 222 -8.99 -19.77 -7.71
CA PHE A 222 -7.57 -19.89 -7.99
C PHE A 222 -6.73 -18.92 -7.15
N LEU A 223 -7.23 -17.71 -6.92
CA LEU A 223 -6.58 -16.70 -6.11
C LEU A 223 -6.49 -17.13 -4.65
N LEU A 224 -7.58 -17.60 -4.06
CA LEU A 224 -7.60 -18.14 -2.68
C LEU A 224 -6.67 -19.35 -2.53
N ILE A 225 -6.63 -20.23 -3.54
CA ILE A 225 -5.69 -21.36 -3.57
C ILE A 225 -4.25 -20.85 -3.64
N THR A 226 -3.94 -19.85 -4.47
CA THR A 226 -2.60 -19.29 -4.58
C THR A 226 -2.14 -18.68 -3.25
N ILE A 227 -3.02 -17.92 -2.57
CA ILE A 227 -2.75 -17.37 -1.23
C ILE A 227 -2.52 -18.50 -0.22
N ALA A 228 -3.37 -19.53 -0.23
CA ALA A 228 -3.22 -20.70 0.65
C ALA A 228 -1.90 -21.45 0.40
N ILE A 229 -1.52 -21.63 -0.86
CA ILE A 229 -0.25 -22.27 -1.25
C ILE A 229 0.93 -21.42 -0.77
N LEU A 230 0.90 -20.09 -0.97
CA LEU A 230 1.95 -19.18 -0.49
C LEU A 230 2.10 -19.23 1.03
N PHE A 231 0.97 -19.39 1.75
CA PHE A 231 0.95 -19.52 3.19
C PHE A 231 1.56 -20.87 3.67
N PHE A 232 1.27 -21.96 2.95
CA PHE A 232 1.80 -23.30 3.25
C PHE A 232 3.31 -23.42 2.96
N ILE A 233 3.80 -22.76 1.91
CA ILE A 233 5.22 -22.77 1.54
C ILE A 233 6.08 -22.10 2.62
N ASP A 234 5.56 -21.02 3.24
CA ASP A 234 6.29 -20.24 4.25
C ASP A 234 6.54 -21.03 5.55
N ALA A 235 5.61 -21.91 5.93
CA ALA A 235 5.69 -22.69 7.18
C ALA A 235 6.87 -23.68 7.26
N ASN A 236 7.51 -23.99 6.13
CA ASN A 236 8.54 -25.05 6.04
C ASN A 236 9.95 -24.54 5.70
N TYR A 237 10.22 -23.23 5.76
CA TYR A 237 11.48 -22.69 5.29
C TYR A 237 12.44 -22.22 6.39
N SER A 238 13.73 -22.55 6.21
CA SER A 238 14.89 -22.06 6.98
C SER A 238 15.04 -20.53 6.89
N PRO A 239 15.52 -19.80 7.91
CA PRO A 239 15.59 -18.32 7.96
C PRO A 239 16.63 -17.68 7.02
N SER A 240 17.33 -18.46 6.18
CA SER A 240 18.34 -17.91 5.26
C SER A 240 17.74 -16.98 4.19
N LEU A 241 18.28 -15.77 4.06
CA LEU A 241 17.85 -14.78 3.06
C LEU A 241 18.15 -15.25 1.64
N SER A 242 17.15 -15.22 0.76
CA SER A 242 17.28 -15.50 -0.68
C SER A 242 16.26 -14.70 -1.49
N LEU A 243 16.51 -14.55 -2.80
CA LEU A 243 15.57 -13.85 -3.71
C LEU A 243 14.19 -14.51 -3.72
N GLY A 244 14.12 -15.85 -3.65
CA GLY A 244 12.86 -16.58 -3.60
C GLY A 244 12.05 -16.28 -2.34
N LYS A 245 12.70 -16.24 -1.17
CA LYS A 245 12.04 -15.92 0.10
C LYS A 245 11.61 -14.48 0.17
N LEU A 246 12.45 -13.56 -0.31
CA LEU A 246 12.10 -12.15 -0.42
C LEU A 246 10.86 -11.97 -1.32
N SER A 247 10.79 -12.72 -2.43
CA SER A 247 9.62 -12.73 -3.32
C SER A 247 8.37 -13.24 -2.62
N ILE A 248 8.45 -14.39 -1.94
CA ILE A 248 7.32 -14.99 -1.23
C ILE A 248 6.82 -14.06 -0.11
N PHE A 249 7.73 -13.46 0.65
CA PHE A 249 7.38 -12.49 1.68
C PHE A 249 6.58 -11.32 1.11
N PHE A 250 7.09 -10.64 0.07
CA PHE A 250 6.39 -9.49 -0.50
C PHE A 250 5.09 -9.86 -1.22
N LEU A 251 5.01 -11.04 -1.86
CA LEU A 251 3.76 -11.56 -2.44
C LEU A 251 2.71 -11.82 -1.35
N LYS A 252 3.11 -12.46 -0.24
CA LYS A 252 2.25 -12.74 0.91
C LYS A 252 1.70 -11.44 1.50
N VAL A 253 2.59 -10.52 1.85
CA VAL A 253 2.21 -9.23 2.43
C VAL A 253 1.28 -8.45 1.51
N ALA A 254 1.61 -8.32 0.22
CA ALA A 254 0.79 -7.60 -0.75
C ALA A 254 -0.61 -8.20 -0.92
N SER A 255 -0.72 -9.54 -0.80
CA SER A 255 -2.00 -10.24 -0.90
C SER A 255 -2.92 -10.04 0.32
N LEU A 256 -2.34 -9.65 1.45
CA LEU A 256 -3.05 -9.45 2.73
C LEU A 256 -3.19 -7.98 3.10
N LEU A 257 -2.62 -7.08 2.32
CA LEU A 257 -2.55 -5.66 2.62
C LEU A 257 -3.85 -4.98 2.21
N TYR A 258 -4.72 -4.68 3.19
CA TYR A 258 -5.97 -3.95 3.00
C TYR A 258 -5.88 -2.51 3.50
N GLY A 259 -6.57 -1.60 2.82
CA GLY A 259 -6.86 -0.23 3.24
C GLY A 259 -5.75 0.76 2.96
N SER A 260 -4.62 0.72 3.66
CA SER A 260 -3.56 1.73 3.51
C SER A 260 -2.18 1.12 3.35
N GLY A 261 -1.37 1.70 2.46
CA GLY A 261 0.04 1.31 2.31
C GLY A 261 0.88 1.42 3.61
N TYR A 262 0.40 2.14 4.61
CA TYR A 262 1.05 2.20 5.92
C TYR A 262 1.00 0.89 6.70
N VAL A 263 0.03 0.03 6.42
CA VAL A 263 -0.08 -1.31 7.03
C VAL A 263 1.12 -2.18 6.68
N LEU A 264 1.76 -1.94 5.52
CA LEU A 264 3.01 -2.59 5.15
C LEU A 264 4.06 -2.49 6.26
N ILE A 265 4.13 -1.37 6.97
CA ILE A 265 5.12 -1.14 8.01
C ILE A 265 4.96 -2.14 9.16
N ALA A 266 3.73 -2.54 9.49
CA ALA A 266 3.47 -3.55 10.51
C ALA A 266 4.06 -4.91 10.11
N PHE A 267 3.84 -5.34 8.89
CA PHE A 267 4.41 -6.59 8.37
C PHE A 267 5.94 -6.55 8.28
N LEU A 268 6.50 -5.40 7.86
CA LEU A 268 7.95 -5.23 7.81
C LEU A 268 8.58 -5.30 9.20
N GLN A 269 7.95 -4.68 10.21
CA GLN A 269 8.43 -4.74 11.59
C GLN A 269 8.34 -6.17 12.12
N GLY A 270 7.17 -6.81 12.04
CA GLY A 270 6.95 -8.14 12.59
C GLY A 270 7.84 -9.19 11.95
N GLU A 271 7.78 -9.34 10.62
CA GLU A 271 8.49 -10.44 9.96
C GLU A 271 9.95 -10.11 9.65
N LEU A 272 10.28 -8.91 9.08
CA LEU A 272 11.66 -8.65 8.66
C LEU A 272 12.58 -8.23 9.81
N VAL A 273 12.04 -7.58 10.85
CA VAL A 273 12.84 -7.13 12.00
C VAL A 273 12.73 -8.14 13.13
N ASP A 274 11.50 -8.43 13.60
CA ASP A 274 11.30 -9.21 14.83
C ASP A 274 11.52 -10.72 14.60
N ASP A 275 10.98 -11.31 13.49
CA ASP A 275 11.03 -12.76 13.26
C ASP A 275 12.30 -13.20 12.51
N PHE A 276 12.61 -12.58 11.35
CA PHE A 276 13.72 -13.01 10.49
C PHE A 276 15.04 -12.32 10.82
N GLY A 277 15.00 -11.13 11.43
CA GLY A 277 16.18 -10.33 11.69
C GLY A 277 16.95 -9.91 10.41
N TRP A 278 16.27 -9.85 9.26
CA TRP A 278 16.90 -9.45 8.00
C TRP A 278 17.16 -7.93 7.96
N LEU A 279 16.37 -7.14 8.69
CA LEU A 279 16.54 -5.71 8.86
C LEU A 279 16.73 -5.36 10.34
N THR A 280 17.54 -4.36 10.60
CA THR A 280 17.51 -3.69 11.91
C THR A 280 16.33 -2.72 11.99
N GLN A 281 15.87 -2.45 13.21
CA GLN A 281 14.82 -1.46 13.43
C GLN A 281 15.20 -0.07 12.90
N GLN A 282 16.49 0.29 12.99
CA GLN A 282 17.04 1.51 12.43
C GLN A 282 16.87 1.55 10.92
N GLN A 283 17.28 0.49 10.21
CA GLN A 283 17.15 0.40 8.75
C GLN A 283 15.69 0.46 8.29
N LEU A 284 14.77 -0.12 9.05
CA LEU A 284 13.34 -0.02 8.77
C LEU A 284 12.85 1.42 8.89
N LEU A 285 13.21 2.12 9.96
CA LEU A 285 12.84 3.54 10.16
C LEU A 285 13.41 4.43 9.05
N ASP A 286 14.66 4.20 8.66
CA ASP A 286 15.30 4.94 7.58
C ASP A 286 14.63 4.66 6.23
N ALA A 287 14.25 3.40 5.97
CA ALA A 287 13.49 3.01 4.78
C ALA A 287 12.12 3.70 4.71
N ILE A 288 11.42 3.78 5.85
CA ILE A 288 10.13 4.48 5.94
C ILE A 288 10.31 5.99 5.72
N ALA A 289 11.34 6.59 6.34
CA ALA A 289 11.66 8.00 6.18
C ALA A 289 11.91 8.34 4.70
N ILE A 290 12.76 7.57 4.02
CA ILE A 290 13.07 7.75 2.60
C ILE A 290 11.82 7.50 1.74
N ALA A 291 11.00 6.51 2.08
CA ALA A 291 9.75 6.24 1.36
C ALA A 291 8.74 7.40 1.43
N GLN A 292 8.75 8.17 2.51
CA GLN A 292 7.87 9.34 2.69
C GLN A 292 8.34 10.57 1.91
N ILE A 293 9.65 10.73 1.73
CA ILE A 293 10.26 11.85 0.99
C ILE A 293 10.16 11.60 -0.51
N THR A 294 10.25 10.34 -0.92
CA THR A 294 10.30 9.97 -2.34
C THR A 294 8.92 9.89 -2.97
N PRO A 295 8.78 10.22 -4.27
CA PRO A 295 7.51 10.11 -4.96
C PRO A 295 7.05 8.67 -5.15
N GLY A 296 5.75 8.51 -5.44
CA GLY A 296 5.12 7.24 -5.76
C GLY A 296 4.40 6.57 -4.58
N PRO A 297 3.86 5.36 -4.80
CA PRO A 297 3.16 4.60 -3.77
C PRO A 297 4.09 4.24 -2.61
N LEU A 298 3.55 4.25 -1.37
CA LEU A 298 4.33 3.85 -0.19
C LEU A 298 4.85 2.40 -0.30
N LEU A 299 4.10 1.52 -0.94
CA LEU A 299 4.49 0.13 -1.18
C LEU A 299 5.79 -0.01 -1.96
N SER A 300 6.18 0.98 -2.75
CA SER A 300 7.49 0.95 -3.42
C SER A 300 8.68 1.10 -2.44
N SER A 301 8.46 1.28 -1.12
CA SER A 301 9.50 1.05 -0.10
C SER A 301 10.05 -0.38 -0.13
N ALA A 302 9.27 -1.35 -0.60
CA ALA A 302 9.75 -2.70 -0.87
C ALA A 302 10.96 -2.72 -1.83
N THR A 303 11.00 -1.82 -2.83
CA THR A 303 12.15 -1.66 -3.72
C THR A 303 13.42 -1.25 -2.97
N PHE A 304 13.29 -0.27 -2.08
CA PHE A 304 14.40 0.20 -1.24
C PHE A 304 14.90 -0.94 -0.33
N ILE A 305 14.00 -1.61 0.37
CA ILE A 305 14.32 -2.73 1.27
C ILE A 305 14.94 -3.89 0.49
N GLY A 306 14.38 -4.24 -0.66
CA GLY A 306 14.94 -5.27 -1.53
C GLY A 306 16.37 -4.97 -1.95
N TYR A 307 16.67 -3.69 -2.25
CA TYR A 307 18.03 -3.26 -2.54
C TYR A 307 18.95 -3.38 -1.33
N LEU A 308 18.52 -2.97 -0.14
CA LEU A 308 19.30 -3.10 1.08
C LEU A 308 19.70 -4.54 1.37
N LEU A 309 18.77 -5.47 1.13
CA LEU A 309 18.96 -6.90 1.45
C LEU A 309 19.78 -7.64 0.39
N LEU A 310 19.52 -7.44 -0.89
CA LEU A 310 20.07 -8.25 -1.98
C LEU A 310 20.49 -7.42 -3.21
N GLY A 311 20.75 -6.11 -3.05
CA GLY A 311 21.18 -5.23 -4.14
C GLY A 311 20.12 -5.07 -5.24
N ILE A 312 20.57 -4.80 -6.47
CA ILE A 312 19.70 -4.60 -7.64
C ILE A 312 18.73 -5.78 -7.88
N PRO A 313 19.16 -7.05 -7.84
CA PRO A 313 18.23 -8.18 -7.98
C PRO A 313 17.14 -8.20 -6.91
N GLY A 314 17.49 -7.87 -5.66
CA GLY A 314 16.53 -7.74 -4.55
C GLY A 314 15.52 -6.62 -4.79
N ALA A 315 15.95 -5.45 -5.28
CA ALA A 315 15.07 -4.33 -5.62
C ALA A 315 14.04 -4.72 -6.69
N ILE A 316 14.48 -5.40 -7.75
CA ILE A 316 13.59 -5.83 -8.84
C ILE A 316 12.58 -6.87 -8.33
N VAL A 317 13.06 -7.89 -7.64
CA VAL A 317 12.20 -8.97 -7.13
C VAL A 317 11.18 -8.42 -6.13
N ALA A 318 11.61 -7.60 -5.18
CA ALA A 318 10.72 -6.99 -4.19
C ALA A 318 9.65 -6.10 -4.86
N THR A 319 10.06 -5.29 -5.87
CA THR A 319 9.12 -4.44 -6.62
C THR A 319 8.08 -5.26 -7.37
N VAL A 320 8.51 -6.27 -8.11
CA VAL A 320 7.57 -7.12 -8.85
C VAL A 320 6.63 -7.84 -7.88
N SER A 321 7.16 -8.42 -6.81
CA SER A 321 6.39 -9.21 -5.86
C SER A 321 5.36 -8.41 -5.09
N ILE A 322 5.69 -7.16 -4.68
CA ILE A 322 4.75 -6.32 -3.92
C ILE A 322 3.60 -5.76 -4.77
N PHE A 323 3.81 -5.59 -6.07
CA PHE A 323 2.77 -5.02 -6.94
C PHE A 323 2.01 -6.07 -7.76
N LEU A 324 2.57 -7.26 -7.98
CA LEU A 324 1.94 -8.31 -8.78
C LEU A 324 0.55 -8.72 -8.28
N PRO A 325 0.30 -8.92 -6.95
CA PRO A 325 -1.04 -9.21 -6.45
C PRO A 325 -2.07 -8.15 -6.82
N SER A 326 -1.72 -6.86 -6.75
CA SER A 326 -2.63 -5.77 -7.13
C SER A 326 -3.08 -5.85 -8.59
N PHE A 327 -2.17 -6.21 -9.50
CA PHE A 327 -2.54 -6.44 -10.91
C PHE A 327 -3.47 -7.65 -11.06
N LEU A 328 -3.19 -8.75 -10.38
CA LEU A 328 -4.00 -9.97 -10.45
C LEU A 328 -5.40 -9.75 -9.87
N PHE A 329 -5.47 -9.15 -8.69
CA PHE A 329 -6.73 -8.84 -8.01
C PHE A 329 -7.58 -7.84 -8.79
N SER A 330 -6.96 -6.75 -9.29
CA SER A 330 -7.66 -5.76 -10.09
C SER A 330 -8.15 -6.34 -11.42
N ALA A 331 -7.39 -7.22 -12.06
CA ALA A 331 -7.83 -7.91 -13.27
C ALA A 331 -9.05 -8.82 -13.00
N ALA A 332 -9.04 -9.54 -11.86
CA ALA A 332 -10.19 -10.34 -11.43
C ALA A 332 -11.41 -9.45 -11.08
N LEU A 333 -11.16 -8.30 -10.46
CA LEU A 333 -12.20 -7.38 -10.01
C LEU A 333 -12.94 -6.72 -11.18
N ILE A 334 -12.28 -6.41 -12.29
CA ILE A 334 -12.92 -5.88 -13.51
C ILE A 334 -14.14 -6.72 -13.91
N SER A 335 -14.08 -8.04 -13.68
CA SER A 335 -15.15 -8.97 -14.03
C SER A 335 -16.22 -9.17 -12.95
N VAL A 336 -16.00 -8.76 -11.70
CA VAL A 336 -16.79 -9.21 -10.53
C VAL A 336 -17.26 -8.09 -9.60
N VAL A 337 -16.81 -6.83 -9.83
CA VAL A 337 -17.05 -5.68 -8.91
C VAL A 337 -18.51 -5.52 -8.49
N SER A 338 -19.45 -5.68 -9.43
CA SER A 338 -20.88 -5.49 -9.17
C SER A 338 -21.48 -6.54 -8.22
N GLN A 339 -20.86 -7.71 -8.13
CA GLN A 339 -21.40 -8.84 -7.36
C GLN A 339 -20.84 -8.93 -5.93
N LEU A 340 -19.58 -8.53 -5.70
CA LEU A 340 -18.94 -8.68 -4.38
C LEU A 340 -19.51 -7.74 -3.31
N ARG A 341 -19.95 -6.54 -3.70
CA ARG A 341 -20.48 -5.53 -2.78
C ARG A 341 -21.91 -5.85 -2.27
N SER A 342 -22.61 -6.75 -2.95
CA SER A 342 -23.98 -7.13 -2.58
C SER A 342 -24.05 -8.10 -1.38
N PHE A 343 -22.92 -8.69 -0.97
CA PHE A 343 -22.90 -9.63 0.15
C PHE A 343 -22.52 -8.95 1.46
N ARG A 344 -23.44 -8.90 2.40
CA ARG A 344 -23.28 -8.31 3.76
C ARG A 344 -22.08 -8.90 4.52
N TRP A 345 -21.89 -10.20 4.44
CA TRP A 345 -20.78 -10.91 5.08
C TRP A 345 -19.39 -10.46 4.57
N THR A 346 -19.27 -10.25 3.26
CA THR A 346 -18.03 -9.77 2.65
C THR A 346 -17.73 -8.34 3.08
N SER A 347 -18.75 -7.47 3.14
CA SER A 347 -18.57 -6.10 3.63
C SER A 347 -18.12 -6.08 5.08
N ALA A 348 -18.79 -6.85 5.97
CA ALA A 348 -18.43 -6.95 7.38
C ALA A 348 -17.01 -7.50 7.60
N PHE A 349 -16.60 -8.51 6.81
CA PHE A 349 -15.24 -9.02 6.83
C PHE A 349 -14.22 -7.95 6.45
N LEU A 350 -14.44 -7.22 5.33
CA LEU A 350 -13.54 -6.19 4.84
C LEU A 350 -13.42 -5.01 5.80
N ASP A 351 -14.52 -4.57 6.41
CA ASP A 351 -14.53 -3.50 7.40
C ASP A 351 -13.72 -3.88 8.64
N ALA A 352 -13.85 -5.13 9.09
CA ALA A 352 -13.08 -5.63 10.22
C ALA A 352 -11.60 -5.84 9.90
N VAL A 353 -11.25 -6.33 8.70
CA VAL A 353 -9.87 -6.43 8.22
C VAL A 353 -9.22 -5.04 8.14
N ASN A 354 -9.94 -4.05 7.61
CA ASN A 354 -9.45 -2.68 7.54
C ASN A 354 -9.21 -2.09 8.93
N THR A 355 -10.13 -2.31 9.87
CA THR A 355 -9.97 -1.90 11.28
C THR A 355 -8.79 -2.61 11.94
N SER A 356 -8.64 -3.92 11.73
CA SER A 356 -7.50 -4.71 12.23
C SER A 356 -6.16 -4.19 11.69
N SER A 357 -6.12 -3.84 10.41
CA SER A 357 -4.93 -3.26 9.77
C SER A 357 -4.51 -1.93 10.42
N ILE A 358 -5.48 -1.07 10.74
CA ILE A 358 -5.22 0.21 11.41
C ILE A 358 -4.78 -0.02 12.85
N ALA A 359 -5.35 -1.01 13.54
CA ALA A 359 -4.95 -1.38 14.90
C ALA A 359 -3.51 -1.93 14.94
N LEU A 360 -3.13 -2.76 13.99
CA LEU A 360 -1.74 -3.22 13.83
C LEU A 360 -0.78 -2.06 13.58
N MET A 361 -1.16 -1.11 12.74
CA MET A 361 -0.36 0.09 12.51
C MET A 361 -0.20 0.91 13.80
N ALA A 362 -1.25 1.03 14.63
CA ALA A 362 -1.16 1.71 15.92
C ALA A 362 -0.20 0.97 16.88
N ALA A 363 -0.25 -0.35 16.94
CA ALA A 363 0.68 -1.16 17.74
C ALA A 363 2.13 -0.95 17.31
N VAL A 364 2.40 -0.92 16.02
CA VAL A 364 3.76 -0.70 15.49
C VAL A 364 4.25 0.72 15.77
N ILE A 365 3.40 1.74 15.70
CA ILE A 365 3.80 3.10 16.10
C ILE A 365 4.30 3.11 17.55
N VAL A 366 3.64 2.39 18.45
CA VAL A 366 4.09 2.28 19.85
C VAL A 366 5.43 1.56 19.93
N LYS A 367 5.64 0.46 19.21
CA LYS A 367 6.95 -0.23 19.16
C LYS A 367 8.06 0.69 18.62
N LEU A 368 7.82 1.37 17.50
CA LEU A 368 8.79 2.28 16.89
C LEU A 368 9.07 3.51 17.75
N SER A 369 8.08 4.00 18.51
CA SER A 369 8.25 5.15 19.40
C SER A 369 9.29 4.91 20.49
N GLN A 370 9.44 3.68 20.97
CA GLN A 370 10.41 3.33 21.99
C GLN A 370 11.86 3.54 21.54
N SER A 371 12.15 3.37 20.26
CA SER A 371 13.49 3.60 19.68
C SER A 371 13.71 5.03 19.17
N VAL A 372 12.65 5.75 18.84
CA VAL A 372 12.74 7.11 18.26
C VAL A 372 12.64 8.18 19.32
N LEU A 373 11.81 7.98 20.35
CA LEU A 373 11.50 8.99 21.38
C LEU A 373 12.36 8.84 22.64
N ILE A 374 13.65 8.53 22.45
CA ILE A 374 14.61 8.40 23.55
C ILE A 374 14.96 9.78 24.13
N TYR A 375 15.13 10.78 23.28
CA TYR A 375 15.52 12.14 23.66
C TYR A 375 14.31 13.08 23.70
N TRP A 376 14.32 14.05 24.59
CA TRP A 376 13.24 15.04 24.71
C TRP A 376 13.03 15.86 23.43
N GLN A 377 14.12 16.11 22.67
CA GLN A 377 14.07 16.79 21.38
C GLN A 377 13.16 16.04 20.37
N SER A 378 13.21 14.72 20.35
CA SER A 378 12.36 13.89 19.49
C SER A 378 10.86 14.06 19.82
N TRP A 379 10.52 14.19 21.11
CA TRP A 379 9.15 14.48 21.54
C TRP A 379 8.68 15.85 21.05
N VAL A 380 9.53 16.87 21.17
CA VAL A 380 9.20 18.23 20.70
C VAL A 380 8.95 18.21 19.18
N ILE A 381 9.82 17.58 18.41
CA ILE A 381 9.67 17.46 16.95
C ILE A 381 8.38 16.72 16.60
N LEU A 382 8.10 15.60 17.26
CA LEU A 382 6.87 14.84 17.05
C LEU A 382 5.63 15.69 17.34
N LEU A 383 5.57 16.35 18.50
CA LEU A 383 4.40 17.15 18.89
C LEU A 383 4.18 18.33 17.95
N ILE A 384 5.22 19.08 17.62
CA ILE A 384 5.13 20.21 16.69
C ILE A 384 4.65 19.72 15.32
N THR A 385 5.26 18.66 14.79
CA THR A 385 4.88 18.08 13.49
C THR A 385 3.45 17.60 13.51
N PHE A 386 3.03 16.91 14.55
CA PHE A 386 1.66 16.43 14.69
C PHE A 386 0.65 17.59 14.75
N MET A 387 0.92 18.62 15.55
CA MET A 387 0.06 19.81 15.68
C MET A 387 -0.07 20.56 14.34
N ILE A 388 1.06 20.78 13.66
CA ILE A 388 1.07 21.42 12.34
C ILE A 388 0.26 20.60 11.33
N SER A 389 0.48 19.28 11.27
CA SER A 389 -0.20 18.39 10.34
C SER A 389 -1.68 18.22 10.62
N PHE A 390 -2.08 18.32 11.91
CA PHE A 390 -3.46 18.22 12.35
C PHE A 390 -4.24 19.50 12.03
N ARG A 391 -3.60 20.67 12.22
CA ARG A 391 -4.25 22.00 12.06
C ARG A 391 -4.23 22.49 10.62
N TRP A 392 -3.12 22.27 9.90
CA TRP A 392 -2.91 22.72 8.54
C TRP A 392 -2.66 21.51 7.64
N LYS A 393 -3.25 21.48 6.45
CA LYS A 393 -3.03 20.42 5.45
C LYS A 393 -1.68 20.60 4.75
N VAL A 394 -0.58 20.56 5.51
CA VAL A 394 0.79 20.75 4.99
C VAL A 394 1.23 19.46 4.29
N ASN A 395 1.95 19.60 3.18
CA ASN A 395 2.53 18.45 2.50
C ASN A 395 3.63 17.82 3.37
N VAL A 396 3.65 16.49 3.40
CA VAL A 396 4.59 15.68 4.20
C VAL A 396 6.06 16.05 3.94
N ILE A 397 6.42 16.43 2.70
CA ILE A 397 7.79 16.86 2.35
C ILE A 397 8.21 18.07 3.20
N TYR A 398 7.37 19.11 3.30
CA TYR A 398 7.72 20.30 4.08
C TYR A 398 7.84 20.00 5.57
N LEU A 399 7.04 19.04 6.06
CA LEU A 399 7.13 18.59 7.45
C LEU A 399 8.45 17.86 7.70
N ILE A 400 8.87 17.00 6.78
CA ILE A 400 10.13 16.25 6.90
C ILE A 400 11.33 17.20 6.80
N LEU A 401 11.36 18.09 5.82
CA LEU A 401 12.44 19.06 5.67
C LEU A 401 12.50 20.02 6.86
N GLY A 402 11.34 20.53 7.30
CA GLY A 402 11.25 21.38 8.49
C GLY A 402 11.69 20.66 9.75
N GLY A 403 11.25 19.42 9.95
CA GLY A 403 11.65 18.60 11.09
C GLY A 403 13.13 18.26 11.09
N ALA A 404 13.72 17.98 9.93
CA ALA A 404 15.16 17.76 9.80
C ALA A 404 15.98 19.02 10.17
N ILE A 405 15.52 20.21 9.73
CA ILE A 405 16.16 21.48 10.09
C ILE A 405 16.06 21.72 11.60
N VAL A 406 14.86 21.53 12.19
CA VAL A 406 14.65 21.68 13.64
C VAL A 406 15.50 20.70 14.42
N ALA A 407 15.59 19.45 13.96
CA ALA A 407 16.45 18.43 14.58
C ALA A 407 17.93 18.84 14.50
N TRP A 408 18.39 19.27 13.31
CA TRP A 408 19.77 19.72 13.16
C TRP A 408 20.13 20.86 14.13
N ILE A 409 19.19 21.78 14.38
CA ILE A 409 19.38 22.86 15.35
C ILE A 409 19.39 22.30 16.80
N LEU A 410 18.41 21.44 17.16
CA LEU A 410 18.23 20.96 18.53
C LEU A 410 19.25 19.90 18.96
N PHE A 411 19.80 19.12 18.03
CA PHE A 411 20.82 18.10 18.33
C PHE A 411 22.26 18.63 18.21
N LYS A 412 22.45 19.86 17.69
CA LYS A 412 23.77 20.49 17.61
C LYS A 412 24.13 21.22 18.89
N PHE A 413 23.18 21.49 19.77
CA PHE A 413 23.30 22.05 21.09
C PHE A 413 22.90 21.05 22.16
#